data_d949c67e2422f07a425af881517799db
#
_entry.id   d949c67e2422f07a425af881517799db
#
_cell.length_a   1.000
_cell.length_b   1.000
_cell.length_c   1.000
_cell.angle_alpha   90.00
_cell.angle_beta   90.00
_cell.angle_gamma   90.00
#
_symmetry.space_group_name_H-M   'P 1'
#
loop_
_entity.id
_entity.type
_entity.pdbx_description
1 polymer ?
#
loop_
_entity_poly.entity_id
_entity_poly.type
_entity_poly.pdbx_seq_one_letter_code
_entity_poly.pdbx_strand_id
1 'polypeptide(L)'
;MKKIFGSLLLFMSLNSGSFAQGTVPELIAEGIKLHDKAMYADAIELYQKALQIDKRSARANYEIASSYFAMKDYINALKYTDIVIALNVDYIDQAYLLKGSIQDVTGQPLEALKTYAKALQKYPNNQLLYYNLALTSFNLKQYKDAENALQHSLKIDQLHASSHFLLALTMLTQEKRAQGILALYNFLLLEPNSKRTPSALKTLEEEMAKGVQDKTSKSGAATVSGNKDDDDFYTAEIMLGVLASSKQNESNKNKTAMQLFAEHTNYFFTILGEMKKNKKGFFWNFYVDYFYTIAQKNHTEALCYYIVQSKDDTYNKWLETNLPKMEAFSEWYTKYLHKF
;
A
#
# COMPACT_ATOMS: atom_id res chain seq x y z
N MET A 1 0.89 66.90 71.72
CA MET A 1 1.52 65.59 71.33
C MET A 1 0.58 64.85 70.40
N LYS A 2 0.76 65.01 69.10
CA LYS A 2 -0.06 64.37 68.04
C LYS A 2 0.65 63.13 67.57
N LYS A 3 0.03 61.97 67.74
CA LYS A 3 0.52 60.66 67.18
C LYS A 3 0.06 60.54 65.74
N ILE A 4 1.00 60.44 64.82
CA ILE A 4 0.72 60.20 63.40
C ILE A 4 0.73 58.66 63.23
N PHE A 5 -0.41 58.07 62.82
CA PHE A 5 -0.55 56.68 62.42
C PHE A 5 -0.27 56.61 60.90
N GLY A 6 0.85 56.12 60.54
CA GLY A 6 1.20 55.81 59.15
C GLY A 6 0.59 54.47 58.74
N SER A 7 -0.36 54.53 57.82
CA SER A 7 -0.97 53.34 57.22
C SER A 7 -0.09 52.81 56.10
N LEU A 8 0.51 51.65 56.31
CA LEU A 8 1.33 50.97 55.32
C LEU A 8 0.42 50.13 54.41
N LEU A 9 0.09 50.65 53.24
CA LEU A 9 -0.59 49.92 52.21
C LEU A 9 0.36 48.96 51.52
N LEU A 10 0.19 47.70 51.86
CA LEU A 10 0.93 46.56 51.24
C LEU A 10 0.28 46.30 49.86
N PHE A 11 0.90 46.79 48.78
CA PHE A 11 0.57 46.39 47.44
C PHE A 11 1.00 44.93 47.23
N MET A 12 0.08 43.97 47.38
CA MET A 12 0.23 42.66 46.84
C MET A 12 0.10 42.75 45.31
N SER A 13 1.22 42.81 44.61
CA SER A 13 1.29 42.52 43.18
C SER A 13 0.93 41.07 42.97
N LEU A 14 -0.33 40.85 42.54
CA LEU A 14 -0.70 39.57 41.96
C LEU A 14 0.12 39.41 40.66
N ASN A 15 1.27 38.77 40.79
CA ASN A 15 1.94 38.13 39.64
C ASN A 15 1.01 37.04 39.13
N SER A 16 0.04 37.39 38.27
CA SER A 16 -0.58 36.44 37.37
C SER A 16 0.55 35.91 36.48
N GLY A 17 1.12 34.79 36.89
CA GLY A 17 2.02 34.02 36.06
C GLY A 17 1.29 33.72 34.76
N SER A 18 1.62 34.49 33.73
CA SER A 18 1.27 34.19 32.36
C SER A 18 1.98 32.90 32.06
N PHE A 19 1.30 31.78 32.32
CA PHE A 19 1.75 30.52 31.74
C PHE A 19 1.84 30.82 30.23
N ALA A 20 3.04 30.77 29.69
CA ALA A 20 3.29 30.96 28.29
C ALA A 20 2.36 29.99 27.54
N GLN A 21 1.27 30.54 26.99
CA GLN A 21 0.38 29.79 26.15
C GLN A 21 1.24 29.34 24.98
N GLY A 22 1.43 28.02 24.81
CA GLY A 22 2.32 27.48 23.78
C GLY A 22 1.93 28.07 22.41
N THR A 23 2.87 28.17 21.51
CA THR A 23 2.60 28.60 20.13
C THR A 23 1.72 27.60 19.39
N VAL A 24 1.04 28.01 18.33
CA VAL A 24 0.23 27.10 17.50
C VAL A 24 0.98 25.84 17.08
N PRO A 25 2.23 25.92 16.56
CA PRO A 25 3.00 24.72 16.23
C PRO A 25 3.29 23.80 17.44
N GLU A 26 3.60 24.36 18.60
CA GLU A 26 3.87 23.59 19.82
C GLU A 26 2.62 22.85 20.31
N LEU A 27 1.48 23.54 20.37
CA LEU A 27 0.20 22.93 20.75
C LEU A 27 -0.20 21.79 19.82
N ILE A 28 -0.01 21.97 18.52
CA ILE A 28 -0.30 20.93 17.51
C ILE A 28 0.68 19.75 17.70
N ALA A 29 1.97 20.00 17.87
CA ALA A 29 2.96 18.94 18.03
C ALA A 29 2.72 18.10 19.32
N GLU A 30 2.28 18.74 20.41
CA GLU A 30 1.92 18.03 21.63
C GLU A 30 0.61 17.26 21.47
N GLY A 31 -0.37 17.84 20.80
CA GLY A 31 -1.62 17.17 20.45
C GLY A 31 -1.39 15.90 19.61
N ILE A 32 -0.48 15.93 18.62
CA ILE A 32 -0.11 14.76 17.82
C ILE A 32 0.47 13.65 18.71
N LYS A 33 1.33 13.98 19.65
CA LYS A 33 1.86 12.99 20.61
C LYS A 33 0.76 12.34 21.47
N LEU A 34 -0.28 13.07 21.81
CA LEU A 34 -1.45 12.52 22.51
C LEU A 34 -2.30 11.66 21.59
N HIS A 35 -2.54 12.12 20.36
CA HIS A 35 -3.24 11.36 19.33
C HIS A 35 -2.57 9.98 19.09
N ASP A 36 -1.23 9.95 18.95
CA ASP A 36 -0.45 8.73 18.75
C ASP A 36 -0.56 7.75 19.94
N LYS A 37 -0.87 8.27 21.12
CA LYS A 37 -1.17 7.47 22.33
C LYS A 37 -2.64 7.11 22.47
N ALA A 38 -3.46 7.37 21.45
CA ALA A 38 -4.91 7.20 21.43
C ALA A 38 -5.65 8.06 22.49
N MET A 39 -5.03 9.13 23.01
CA MET A 39 -5.63 10.13 23.91
C MET A 39 -6.30 11.23 23.06
N TYR A 40 -7.29 10.84 22.26
CA TYR A 40 -7.86 11.71 21.23
C TYR A 40 -8.59 12.94 21.79
N ALA A 41 -9.30 12.81 22.92
CA ALA A 41 -9.99 13.91 23.55
C ALA A 41 -9.02 15.00 24.02
N ASP A 42 -7.94 14.61 24.69
CA ASP A 42 -6.89 15.52 25.16
C ASP A 42 -6.15 16.18 23.99
N ALA A 43 -5.90 15.42 22.91
CA ALA A 43 -5.33 15.95 21.68
C ALA A 43 -6.23 17.06 21.09
N ILE A 44 -7.55 16.82 20.99
CA ILE A 44 -8.53 17.77 20.48
C ILE A 44 -8.53 19.07 21.32
N GLU A 45 -8.41 18.96 22.64
CA GLU A 45 -8.32 20.16 23.50
C GLU A 45 -7.09 21.03 23.15
N LEU A 46 -5.93 20.43 22.90
CA LEU A 46 -4.73 21.16 22.48
C LEU A 46 -4.89 21.80 21.10
N TYR A 47 -5.48 21.10 20.15
CA TYR A 47 -5.78 21.67 18.84
C TYR A 47 -6.81 22.79 18.91
N GLN A 48 -7.81 22.70 19.80
CA GLN A 48 -8.76 23.79 20.05
C GLN A 48 -8.07 25.01 20.66
N LYS A 49 -7.10 24.85 21.58
CA LYS A 49 -6.26 25.96 22.06
C LYS A 49 -5.45 26.58 20.92
N ALA A 50 -4.91 25.79 20.02
CA ALA A 50 -4.24 26.31 18.83
C ALA A 50 -5.20 27.13 17.94
N LEU A 51 -6.47 26.70 17.78
CA LEU A 51 -7.50 27.45 17.05
C LEU A 51 -7.98 28.71 17.77
N GLN A 52 -7.80 28.82 19.09
CA GLN A 52 -8.06 30.09 19.81
C GLN A 52 -7.03 31.16 19.43
N ILE A 53 -5.78 30.73 19.13
CA ILE A 53 -4.69 31.60 18.69
C ILE A 53 -4.80 31.90 17.19
N ASP A 54 -4.96 30.86 16.36
CA ASP A 54 -5.18 30.99 14.92
C ASP A 54 -6.43 30.22 14.47
N LYS A 55 -7.53 30.95 14.34
CA LYS A 55 -8.84 30.40 13.93
C LYS A 55 -8.85 29.78 12.53
N ARG A 56 -7.85 30.09 11.68
CA ARG A 56 -7.74 29.62 10.32
C ARG A 56 -6.65 28.55 10.14
N SER A 57 -6.08 28.05 11.21
CA SER A 57 -5.09 26.97 11.14
C SER A 57 -5.69 25.73 10.48
N ALA A 58 -5.36 25.51 9.22
CA ALA A 58 -5.81 24.33 8.47
C ALA A 58 -5.29 23.05 9.14
N ARG A 59 -4.04 23.08 9.61
CA ARG A 59 -3.43 21.94 10.30
C ARG A 59 -4.18 21.56 11.57
N ALA A 60 -4.50 22.55 12.44
CA ALA A 60 -5.23 22.24 13.65
C ALA A 60 -6.64 21.66 13.36
N ASN A 61 -7.36 22.22 12.37
CA ASN A 61 -8.64 21.66 11.95
C ASN A 61 -8.50 20.23 11.37
N TYR A 62 -7.45 19.96 10.60
CA TYR A 62 -7.19 18.63 10.06
C TYR A 62 -6.91 17.62 11.18
N GLU A 63 -6.06 17.96 12.16
CA GLU A 63 -5.72 17.08 13.28
C GLU A 63 -6.95 16.80 14.17
N ILE A 64 -7.84 17.79 14.36
CA ILE A 64 -9.14 17.58 15.02
C ILE A 64 -9.99 16.58 14.23
N ALA A 65 -10.08 16.76 12.90
CA ALA A 65 -10.84 15.85 12.04
C ALA A 65 -10.30 14.42 12.12
N SER A 66 -8.98 14.27 12.09
CA SER A 66 -8.30 12.98 12.23
C SER A 66 -8.58 12.31 13.58
N SER A 67 -8.55 13.08 14.66
CA SER A 67 -8.85 12.57 16.01
C SER A 67 -10.31 12.14 16.16
N TYR A 68 -11.27 12.91 15.64
CA TYR A 68 -12.67 12.51 15.60
C TYR A 68 -12.89 11.24 14.73
N PHE A 69 -12.19 11.13 13.60
CA PHE A 69 -12.24 9.92 12.78
C PHE A 69 -11.75 8.68 13.56
N ALA A 70 -10.64 8.81 14.27
CA ALA A 70 -10.12 7.73 15.12
C ALA A 70 -11.08 7.34 16.25
N MET A 71 -11.83 8.31 16.79
CA MET A 71 -12.92 8.07 17.75
C MET A 71 -14.20 7.52 17.11
N LYS A 72 -14.24 7.39 15.78
CA LYS A 72 -15.45 7.05 14.99
C LYS A 72 -16.58 8.07 15.10
N ASP A 73 -16.30 9.30 15.53
CA ASP A 73 -17.23 10.44 15.45
C ASP A 73 -17.17 11.05 14.05
N TYR A 74 -17.78 10.37 13.11
CA TYR A 74 -17.73 10.75 11.69
C TYR A 74 -18.43 12.07 11.39
N ILE A 75 -19.39 12.48 12.21
CA ILE A 75 -20.10 13.76 12.05
C ILE A 75 -19.14 14.93 12.30
N ASN A 76 -18.45 14.91 13.43
CA ASN A 76 -17.46 15.95 13.74
C ASN A 76 -16.24 15.86 12.84
N ALA A 77 -15.78 14.67 12.48
CA ALA A 77 -14.70 14.47 11.52
C ALA A 77 -15.02 15.15 10.16
N LEU A 78 -16.20 14.93 9.59
CA LEU A 78 -16.64 15.58 8.35
C LEU A 78 -16.71 17.11 8.50
N LYS A 79 -17.27 17.60 9.60
CA LYS A 79 -17.36 19.05 9.86
C LYS A 79 -16.00 19.73 9.78
N TYR A 80 -15.01 19.20 10.49
CA TYR A 80 -13.66 19.81 10.51
C TYR A 80 -12.92 19.59 9.19
N THR A 81 -13.13 18.47 8.51
CA THR A 81 -12.60 18.21 7.16
C THR A 81 -13.13 19.23 6.14
N ASP A 82 -14.43 19.55 6.20
CA ASP A 82 -15.05 20.56 5.32
C ASP A 82 -14.51 21.97 5.61
N ILE A 83 -14.18 22.29 6.86
CA ILE A 83 -13.51 23.56 7.20
C ILE A 83 -12.14 23.62 6.50
N VAL A 84 -11.32 22.56 6.56
CA VAL A 84 -10.00 22.53 5.90
C VAL A 84 -10.15 22.73 4.39
N ILE A 85 -11.10 22.03 3.76
CA ILE A 85 -11.37 22.17 2.32
C ILE A 85 -11.80 23.60 1.97
N ALA A 86 -12.65 24.23 2.80
CA ALA A 86 -13.12 25.58 2.59
C ALA A 86 -12.04 26.65 2.78
N LEU A 87 -11.06 26.43 3.66
CA LEU A 87 -9.92 27.32 3.84
C LEU A 87 -9.05 27.43 2.58
N ASN A 88 -9.03 26.40 1.76
CA ASN A 88 -8.31 26.31 0.48
C ASN A 88 -6.83 26.69 0.57
N VAL A 89 -6.16 26.22 1.60
CA VAL A 89 -4.73 26.38 1.87
C VAL A 89 -4.07 25.01 2.03
N ASP A 90 -3.05 24.85 2.87
CA ASP A 90 -2.40 23.56 3.13
C ASP A 90 -3.37 22.47 3.62
N TYR A 91 -2.97 21.20 3.55
CA TYR A 91 -3.73 20.01 4.01
C TYR A 91 -5.03 19.71 3.25
N ILE A 92 -5.30 20.31 2.10
CA ILE A 92 -6.54 20.06 1.36
C ILE A 92 -6.60 18.66 0.77
N ASP A 93 -5.51 18.16 0.24
CA ASP A 93 -5.42 16.82 -0.31
C ASP A 93 -5.62 15.76 0.79
N GLN A 94 -5.01 15.95 1.96
CA GLN A 94 -5.23 15.11 3.15
C GLN A 94 -6.70 15.21 3.64
N ALA A 95 -7.29 16.40 3.59
CA ALA A 95 -8.70 16.57 3.94
C ALA A 95 -9.63 15.85 2.96
N TYR A 96 -9.34 15.86 1.66
CA TYR A 96 -10.11 15.09 0.69
C TYR A 96 -9.93 13.57 0.91
N LEU A 97 -8.72 13.11 1.23
CA LEU A 97 -8.47 11.71 1.59
C LEU A 97 -9.33 11.30 2.80
N LEU A 98 -9.30 12.10 3.85
CA LEU A 98 -10.06 11.82 5.07
C LEU A 98 -11.57 11.87 4.80
N LYS A 99 -12.07 12.86 4.05
CA LYS A 99 -13.48 12.98 3.69
C LYS A 99 -13.97 11.76 2.93
N GLY A 100 -13.24 11.34 1.89
CA GLY A 100 -13.58 10.16 1.13
C GLY A 100 -13.56 8.89 1.99
N SER A 101 -12.56 8.75 2.88
CA SER A 101 -12.49 7.60 3.81
C SER A 101 -13.68 7.58 4.78
N ILE A 102 -14.11 8.75 5.29
CA ILE A 102 -15.29 8.83 6.13
C ILE A 102 -16.55 8.42 5.36
N GLN A 103 -16.71 8.92 4.14
CA GLN A 103 -17.85 8.56 3.28
C GLN A 103 -17.89 7.05 3.01
N ASP A 104 -16.75 6.44 2.76
CA ASP A 104 -16.63 5.01 2.50
C ASP A 104 -17.05 4.18 3.72
N VAL A 105 -16.49 4.46 4.90
CA VAL A 105 -16.82 3.72 6.14
C VAL A 105 -18.23 3.99 6.66
N THR A 106 -18.86 5.08 6.24
CA THR A 106 -20.26 5.40 6.57
C THR A 106 -21.27 4.89 5.53
N GLY A 107 -20.83 4.05 4.59
CA GLY A 107 -21.71 3.41 3.62
C GLY A 107 -22.09 4.32 2.43
N GLN A 108 -21.28 5.33 2.12
CA GLN A 108 -21.47 6.26 1.01
C GLN A 108 -20.34 6.14 -0.04
N PRO A 109 -20.01 4.93 -0.54
CA PRO A 109 -18.84 4.73 -1.39
C PRO A 109 -18.92 5.47 -2.73
N LEU A 110 -20.11 5.69 -3.28
CA LEU A 110 -20.26 6.47 -4.51
C LEU A 110 -19.90 7.96 -4.30
N GLU A 111 -20.19 8.52 -3.13
CA GLU A 111 -19.76 9.87 -2.79
C GLU A 111 -18.26 9.93 -2.52
N ALA A 112 -17.68 8.89 -1.91
CA ALA A 112 -16.23 8.77 -1.75
C ALA A 112 -15.51 8.80 -3.12
N LEU A 113 -15.98 8.04 -4.11
CA LEU A 113 -15.43 8.09 -5.48
C LEU A 113 -15.46 9.49 -6.08
N LYS A 114 -16.58 10.21 -5.94
CA LYS A 114 -16.70 11.61 -6.42
C LYS A 114 -15.71 12.53 -5.70
N THR A 115 -15.56 12.35 -4.39
CA THR A 115 -14.64 13.14 -3.56
C THR A 115 -13.19 12.92 -3.99
N TYR A 116 -12.75 11.67 -4.19
CA TYR A 116 -11.41 11.37 -4.67
C TYR A 116 -11.19 11.87 -6.10
N ALA A 117 -12.14 11.66 -7.01
CA ALA A 117 -12.04 12.15 -8.39
C ALA A 117 -11.93 13.68 -8.46
N LYS A 118 -12.70 14.42 -7.64
CA LYS A 118 -12.59 15.88 -7.51
C LYS A 118 -11.21 16.29 -6.99
N ALA A 119 -10.70 15.61 -5.99
CA ALA A 119 -9.37 15.90 -5.44
C ALA A 119 -8.27 15.67 -6.48
N LEU A 120 -8.36 14.59 -7.27
CA LEU A 120 -7.39 14.24 -8.33
C LEU A 120 -7.35 15.26 -9.47
N GLN A 121 -8.43 16.00 -9.74
CA GLN A 121 -8.40 17.12 -10.70
C GLN A 121 -7.44 18.23 -10.23
N LYS A 122 -7.31 18.44 -8.93
CA LYS A 122 -6.43 19.45 -8.34
C LYS A 122 -5.05 18.90 -7.97
N TYR A 123 -4.99 17.63 -7.56
CA TYR A 123 -3.79 16.94 -7.06
C TYR A 123 -3.51 15.66 -7.87
N PRO A 124 -3.23 15.76 -9.18
CA PRO A 124 -3.09 14.61 -10.09
C PRO A 124 -1.91 13.69 -9.76
N ASN A 125 -0.95 14.16 -8.94
CA ASN A 125 0.22 13.39 -8.52
C ASN A 125 0.12 12.91 -7.06
N ASN A 126 -1.08 12.90 -6.45
CA ASN A 126 -1.25 12.35 -5.12
C ASN A 126 -1.54 10.85 -5.20
N GLN A 127 -0.55 10.05 -4.86
CA GLN A 127 -0.56 8.59 -4.91
C GLN A 127 -1.67 7.98 -4.03
N LEU A 128 -1.88 8.53 -2.80
CA LEU A 128 -2.86 8.01 -1.86
C LEU A 128 -4.31 8.24 -2.31
N LEU A 129 -4.58 9.32 -3.04
CA LEU A 129 -5.91 9.55 -3.64
C LEU A 129 -6.24 8.47 -4.66
N TYR A 130 -5.28 8.09 -5.52
CA TYR A 130 -5.47 6.98 -6.46
C TYR A 130 -5.64 5.63 -5.75
N TYR A 131 -4.85 5.38 -4.69
CA TYR A 131 -4.99 4.15 -3.93
C TYR A 131 -6.37 4.03 -3.26
N ASN A 132 -6.86 5.09 -2.61
CA ASN A 132 -8.18 5.07 -1.97
C ASN A 132 -9.32 4.99 -3.00
N LEU A 133 -9.21 5.71 -4.13
CA LEU A 133 -10.12 5.56 -5.25
C LEU A 133 -10.21 4.09 -5.71
N ALA A 134 -9.05 3.44 -5.85
CA ALA A 134 -8.98 2.04 -6.25
C ALA A 134 -9.58 1.10 -5.21
N LEU A 135 -9.33 1.32 -3.93
CA LEU A 135 -9.84 0.50 -2.84
C LEU A 135 -11.38 0.55 -2.80
N THR A 136 -11.95 1.75 -2.90
CA THR A 136 -13.40 1.95 -2.96
C THR A 136 -13.99 1.32 -4.22
N SER A 137 -13.35 1.49 -5.39
CA SER A 137 -13.76 0.86 -6.64
C SER A 137 -13.71 -0.67 -6.56
N PHE A 138 -12.67 -1.24 -5.96
CA PHE A 138 -12.55 -2.68 -5.73
C PHE A 138 -13.70 -3.22 -4.86
N ASN A 139 -14.02 -2.54 -3.75
CA ASN A 139 -15.12 -2.91 -2.86
C ASN A 139 -16.48 -2.85 -3.56
N LEU A 140 -16.65 -1.93 -4.51
CA LEU A 140 -17.82 -1.82 -5.39
C LEU A 140 -17.80 -2.80 -6.57
N LYS A 141 -16.79 -3.67 -6.67
CA LYS A 141 -16.57 -4.62 -7.77
C LYS A 141 -16.35 -3.94 -9.14
N GLN A 142 -15.97 -2.68 -9.13
CA GLN A 142 -15.57 -1.92 -10.33
C GLN A 142 -14.08 -2.19 -10.62
N TYR A 143 -13.75 -3.45 -10.92
CA TYR A 143 -12.36 -3.93 -10.96
C TYR A 143 -11.51 -3.24 -12.02
N LYS A 144 -12.11 -2.85 -13.17
CA LYS A 144 -11.37 -2.13 -14.22
C LYS A 144 -10.97 -0.72 -13.77
N ASP A 145 -11.84 -0.04 -13.03
CA ASP A 145 -11.54 1.29 -12.47
C ASP A 145 -10.49 1.18 -11.36
N ALA A 146 -10.59 0.15 -10.51
CA ALA A 146 -9.58 -0.16 -9.51
C ALA A 146 -8.21 -0.43 -10.16
N GLU A 147 -8.15 -1.25 -11.22
CA GLU A 147 -6.93 -1.52 -11.98
C GLU A 147 -6.30 -0.21 -12.50
N ASN A 148 -7.11 0.63 -13.17
CA ASN A 148 -6.64 1.89 -13.73
C ASN A 148 -6.07 2.82 -12.65
N ALA A 149 -6.78 2.98 -11.53
CA ALA A 149 -6.34 3.82 -10.42
C ALA A 149 -5.05 3.28 -9.76
N LEU A 150 -4.92 1.95 -9.59
CA LEU A 150 -3.71 1.33 -9.05
C LEU A 150 -2.50 1.51 -9.96
N GLN A 151 -2.68 1.42 -11.28
CA GLN A 151 -1.62 1.70 -12.22
C GLN A 151 -1.13 3.16 -12.12
N HIS A 152 -2.03 4.13 -11.88
CA HIS A 152 -1.62 5.52 -11.63
C HIS A 152 -0.91 5.67 -10.29
N SER A 153 -1.44 5.06 -9.22
CA SER A 153 -0.81 5.03 -7.91
C SER A 153 0.64 4.54 -7.99
N LEU A 154 0.87 3.41 -8.66
CA LEU A 154 2.18 2.80 -8.80
C LEU A 154 3.12 3.53 -9.76
N LYS A 155 2.62 4.29 -10.72
CA LYS A 155 3.45 5.19 -11.54
C LYS A 155 4.00 6.37 -10.75
N ILE A 156 3.28 6.80 -9.70
CA ILE A 156 3.70 7.89 -8.81
C ILE A 156 4.63 7.36 -7.72
N ASP A 157 4.25 6.27 -7.07
CA ASP A 157 5.05 5.61 -6.04
C ASP A 157 5.11 4.10 -6.29
N GLN A 158 6.24 3.68 -6.86
CA GLN A 158 6.51 2.28 -7.20
C GLN A 158 6.76 1.40 -5.98
N LEU A 159 7.00 1.98 -4.81
CA LEU A 159 7.29 1.25 -3.57
C LEU A 159 6.07 1.11 -2.66
N HIS A 160 4.91 1.59 -3.09
CA HIS A 160 3.70 1.47 -2.28
C HIS A 160 3.15 0.04 -2.26
N ALA A 161 3.60 -0.75 -1.29
CA ALA A 161 3.27 -2.17 -1.15
C ALA A 161 1.76 -2.46 -1.16
N SER A 162 0.94 -1.59 -0.52
CA SER A 162 -0.51 -1.77 -0.52
C SER A 162 -1.14 -1.68 -1.91
N SER A 163 -0.59 -0.84 -2.81
CA SER A 163 -1.06 -0.78 -4.20
C SER A 163 -0.71 -2.04 -4.98
N HIS A 164 0.47 -2.63 -4.77
CA HIS A 164 0.82 -3.91 -5.39
C HIS A 164 -0.10 -5.04 -4.90
N PHE A 165 -0.36 -5.09 -3.60
CA PHE A 165 -1.23 -6.12 -3.04
C PHE A 165 -2.67 -6.01 -3.54
N LEU A 166 -3.23 -4.79 -3.53
CA LEU A 166 -4.58 -4.56 -4.04
C LEU A 166 -4.67 -4.79 -5.56
N LEU A 167 -3.60 -4.46 -6.32
CA LEU A 167 -3.53 -4.75 -7.75
C LEU A 167 -3.50 -6.26 -8.00
N ALA A 168 -2.75 -7.01 -7.21
CA ALA A 168 -2.73 -8.47 -7.29
C ALA A 168 -4.14 -9.06 -7.11
N LEU A 169 -4.84 -8.68 -6.03
CA LEU A 169 -6.20 -9.12 -5.78
C LEU A 169 -7.16 -8.71 -6.90
N THR A 170 -7.01 -7.49 -7.42
CA THR A 170 -7.81 -6.97 -8.54
C THR A 170 -7.61 -7.80 -9.81
N MET A 171 -6.37 -8.14 -10.13
CA MET A 171 -6.04 -8.96 -11.30
C MET A 171 -6.56 -10.39 -11.16
N LEU A 172 -6.33 -11.02 -10.01
CA LEU A 172 -6.79 -12.38 -9.74
C LEU A 172 -8.33 -12.49 -9.78
N THR A 173 -9.03 -11.47 -9.28
CA THR A 173 -10.51 -11.43 -9.34
C THR A 173 -11.03 -11.28 -10.77
N GLN A 174 -10.23 -10.68 -11.67
CA GLN A 174 -10.53 -10.57 -13.10
C GLN A 174 -10.01 -11.79 -13.91
N GLU A 175 -9.56 -12.86 -13.24
CA GLU A 175 -8.95 -14.05 -13.85
C GLU A 175 -7.67 -13.75 -14.66
N LYS A 176 -7.02 -12.61 -14.42
CA LYS A 176 -5.74 -12.21 -15.00
C LYS A 176 -4.59 -12.71 -14.12
N ARG A 177 -4.39 -14.02 -14.15
CA ARG A 177 -3.52 -14.74 -13.24
C ARG A 177 -2.06 -14.31 -13.32
N ALA A 178 -1.50 -14.22 -14.51
CA ALA A 178 -0.10 -13.84 -14.70
C ALA A 178 0.21 -12.46 -14.11
N GLN A 179 -0.67 -11.48 -14.37
CA GLN A 179 -0.52 -10.13 -13.83
C GLN A 179 -0.66 -10.10 -12.30
N GLY A 180 -1.61 -10.87 -11.76
CA GLY A 180 -1.79 -11.01 -10.30
C GLY A 180 -0.56 -11.58 -9.61
N ILE A 181 0.05 -12.63 -10.19
CA ILE A 181 1.28 -13.24 -9.71
C ILE A 181 2.45 -12.25 -9.70
N LEU A 182 2.63 -11.47 -10.78
CA LEU A 182 3.69 -10.45 -10.84
C LEU A 182 3.52 -9.38 -9.74
N ALA A 183 2.30 -8.92 -9.51
CA ALA A 183 2.03 -7.96 -8.47
C ALA A 183 2.23 -8.53 -7.05
N LEU A 184 1.91 -9.83 -6.81
CA LEU A 184 2.20 -10.53 -5.55
C LEU A 184 3.70 -10.65 -5.29
N TYR A 185 4.51 -11.00 -6.28
CA TYR A 185 5.96 -11.05 -6.12
C TYR A 185 6.52 -9.69 -5.68
N ASN A 186 6.04 -8.60 -6.28
CA ASN A 186 6.53 -7.28 -5.91
C ASN A 186 6.05 -6.86 -4.52
N PHE A 187 4.80 -7.14 -4.15
CA PHE A 187 4.33 -6.94 -2.79
C PHE A 187 5.19 -7.68 -1.76
N LEU A 188 5.46 -8.96 -1.99
CA LEU A 188 6.26 -9.80 -1.09
C LEU A 188 7.72 -9.37 -1.01
N LEU A 189 8.26 -8.80 -2.09
CA LEU A 189 9.59 -8.20 -2.09
C LEU A 189 9.67 -6.95 -1.21
N LEU A 190 8.60 -6.14 -1.21
CA LEU A 190 8.50 -4.93 -0.39
C LEU A 190 8.15 -5.22 1.07
N GLU A 191 7.34 -6.25 1.32
CA GLU A 191 6.88 -6.64 2.66
C GLU A 191 7.09 -8.14 2.93
N PRO A 192 8.32 -8.61 3.07
CA PRO A 192 8.58 -10.06 3.28
C PRO A 192 8.19 -10.56 4.68
N ASN A 193 8.01 -9.66 5.65
CA ASN A 193 7.77 -9.98 7.07
C ASN A 193 6.60 -9.19 7.69
N SER A 194 5.60 -8.80 6.90
CA SER A 194 4.42 -8.10 7.41
C SER A 194 3.32 -9.07 7.87
N LYS A 195 2.31 -8.55 8.57
CA LYS A 195 1.11 -9.34 8.94
C LYS A 195 0.33 -9.86 7.72
N ARG A 196 0.52 -9.26 6.55
CA ARG A 196 -0.14 -9.64 5.29
C ARG A 196 0.64 -10.71 4.52
N THR A 197 1.93 -10.85 4.79
CA THR A 197 2.84 -11.76 4.07
C THR A 197 2.34 -13.21 4.03
N PRO A 198 1.88 -13.84 5.14
CA PRO A 198 1.43 -15.23 5.10
C PRO A 198 0.26 -15.45 4.13
N SER A 199 -0.71 -14.54 4.09
CA SER A 199 -1.85 -14.61 3.17
C SER A 199 -1.40 -14.43 1.71
N ALA A 200 -0.55 -13.46 1.45
CA ALA A 200 -0.03 -13.20 0.11
C ALA A 200 0.81 -14.36 -0.42
N LEU A 201 1.67 -14.96 0.42
CA LEU A 201 2.46 -16.14 0.06
C LEU A 201 1.56 -17.34 -0.26
N LYS A 202 0.56 -17.59 0.57
CA LYS A 202 -0.42 -18.66 0.31
C LYS A 202 -1.09 -18.46 -1.03
N THR A 203 -1.57 -17.24 -1.32
CA THR A 203 -2.19 -16.91 -2.61
C THR A 203 -1.22 -17.12 -3.77
N LEU A 204 0.04 -16.67 -3.63
CA LEU A 204 1.06 -16.86 -4.67
C LEU A 204 1.32 -18.36 -4.93
N GLU A 205 1.50 -19.15 -3.88
CA GLU A 205 1.74 -20.60 -3.99
C GLU A 205 0.54 -21.33 -4.63
N GLU A 206 -0.68 -20.98 -4.25
CA GLU A 206 -1.91 -21.52 -4.85
C GLU A 206 -2.01 -21.13 -6.34
N GLU A 207 -1.76 -19.87 -6.69
CA GLU A 207 -1.79 -19.43 -8.09
C GLU A 207 -0.67 -20.09 -8.91
N MET A 208 0.53 -20.23 -8.39
CA MET A 208 1.63 -20.96 -9.06
C MET A 208 1.38 -22.47 -9.16
N ALA A 209 0.51 -23.04 -8.32
CA ALA A 209 0.20 -24.46 -8.29
C ALA A 209 -1.01 -24.84 -9.16
N LYS A 210 -1.81 -23.89 -9.63
CA LYS A 210 -2.96 -24.17 -10.50
C LYS A 210 -2.48 -24.75 -11.83
N GLY A 211 -2.70 -26.05 -12.03
CA GLY A 211 -2.43 -26.75 -13.30
C GLY A 211 -3.41 -26.36 -14.38
N VAL A 212 -3.25 -26.99 -15.53
CA VAL A 212 -4.25 -26.94 -16.61
C VAL A 212 -5.52 -27.63 -16.12
N GLN A 213 -6.57 -26.88 -15.86
CA GLN A 213 -7.87 -27.45 -15.48
C GLN A 213 -8.61 -27.90 -16.75
N ASP A 214 -8.87 -29.20 -16.81
CA ASP A 214 -9.81 -29.74 -17.78
C ASP A 214 -11.24 -29.46 -17.35
N LYS A 215 -11.85 -28.36 -17.84
CA LYS A 215 -13.23 -28.03 -17.50
C LYS A 215 -14.28 -28.82 -18.27
N THR A 216 -13.93 -29.54 -19.35
CA THR A 216 -14.93 -30.25 -20.17
C THR A 216 -14.33 -31.33 -21.08
N SER A 217 -13.49 -32.22 -20.69
CA SER A 217 -13.08 -33.17 -21.71
C SER A 217 -13.74 -34.53 -21.62
N LYS A 218 -14.72 -34.69 -22.50
CA LYS A 218 -14.88 -35.97 -23.21
C LYS A 218 -13.79 -36.20 -24.28
N SER A 219 -12.83 -35.26 -24.45
CA SER A 219 -11.81 -35.29 -25.53
C SER A 219 -10.38 -34.97 -25.13
N GLY A 220 -10.02 -35.00 -23.83
CA GLY A 220 -8.59 -34.91 -23.42
C GLY A 220 -7.84 -33.61 -23.77
N ALA A 221 -8.52 -32.55 -24.17
CA ALA A 221 -7.89 -31.26 -24.40
C ALA A 221 -7.89 -30.43 -23.12
N ALA A 222 -6.71 -30.16 -22.60
CA ALA A 222 -6.50 -29.32 -21.44
C ALA A 222 -6.94 -27.89 -21.74
N THR A 223 -7.91 -27.38 -20.99
CA THR A 223 -8.34 -25.97 -21.09
C THR A 223 -7.69 -25.19 -19.94
N VAL A 224 -6.91 -24.19 -20.32
CA VAL A 224 -6.38 -23.20 -19.39
C VAL A 224 -7.49 -22.22 -19.03
N SER A 225 -7.75 -22.00 -17.75
CA SER A 225 -8.60 -20.91 -17.30
C SER A 225 -7.80 -19.62 -17.42
N GLY A 226 -7.94 -18.90 -18.50
CA GLY A 226 -7.42 -17.58 -18.74
C GLY A 226 -8.48 -16.76 -19.48
N ASN A 227 -8.49 -15.46 -19.25
CA ASN A 227 -9.35 -14.57 -19.99
C ASN A 227 -8.84 -14.46 -21.43
N LYS A 228 -9.54 -15.10 -22.39
CA LYS A 228 -9.19 -15.04 -23.81
C LYS A 228 -9.21 -13.62 -24.38
N ASP A 229 -9.86 -12.69 -23.70
CA ASP A 229 -9.91 -11.28 -24.10
C ASP A 229 -8.63 -10.51 -23.72
N ASP A 230 -7.74 -11.11 -22.89
CA ASP A 230 -6.40 -10.60 -22.60
C ASP A 230 -5.35 -11.43 -23.36
N ASP A 231 -5.37 -11.33 -24.69
CA ASP A 231 -4.51 -12.07 -25.63
C ASP A 231 -3.01 -11.97 -25.29
N ASP A 232 -2.63 -10.88 -24.58
CA ASP A 232 -1.23 -10.56 -24.30
C ASP A 232 -0.59 -11.49 -23.27
N PHE A 233 -1.32 -11.94 -22.23
CA PHE A 233 -0.80 -12.79 -21.17
C PHE A 233 -1.30 -14.26 -21.25
N TYR A 234 -2.20 -14.57 -22.16
CA TYR A 234 -2.80 -15.89 -22.30
C TYR A 234 -1.75 -17.01 -22.44
N THR A 235 -0.73 -16.81 -23.28
CA THR A 235 0.36 -17.78 -23.44
C THR A 235 1.15 -18.00 -22.12
N ALA A 236 1.39 -16.94 -21.35
CA ALA A 236 2.05 -17.05 -20.06
C ALA A 236 1.20 -17.84 -19.05
N GLU A 237 -0.13 -17.71 -19.11
CA GLU A 237 -1.02 -18.49 -18.24
C GLU A 237 -1.06 -19.97 -18.61
N ILE A 238 -1.01 -20.31 -19.90
CA ILE A 238 -0.81 -21.71 -20.35
C ILE A 238 0.48 -22.26 -19.76
N MET A 239 1.58 -21.53 -19.89
CA MET A 239 2.89 -21.97 -19.42
C MET A 239 2.92 -22.15 -17.90
N LEU A 240 2.25 -21.29 -17.11
CA LEU A 240 2.07 -21.50 -15.67
C LEU A 240 1.36 -22.83 -15.38
N GLY A 241 0.32 -23.16 -16.15
CA GLY A 241 -0.37 -24.45 -16.01
C GLY A 241 0.52 -25.66 -16.32
N VAL A 242 1.35 -25.55 -17.36
CA VAL A 242 2.34 -26.60 -17.73
C VAL A 242 3.39 -26.75 -16.61
N LEU A 243 3.94 -25.64 -16.09
CA LEU A 243 4.89 -25.67 -14.98
C LEU A 243 4.30 -26.33 -13.73
N ALA A 244 3.06 -25.97 -13.37
CA ALA A 244 2.37 -26.59 -12.24
C ALA A 244 2.23 -28.12 -12.42
N SER A 245 1.89 -28.57 -13.63
CA SER A 245 1.74 -30.00 -13.94
C SER A 245 3.09 -30.75 -13.94
N SER A 246 4.20 -30.07 -14.21
CA SER A 246 5.53 -30.66 -14.26
C SER A 246 6.06 -31.15 -12.90
N LYS A 247 5.44 -30.77 -11.78
CA LYS A 247 5.82 -31.23 -10.43
C LYS A 247 5.82 -32.76 -10.29
N GLN A 248 5.01 -33.45 -11.07
CA GLN A 248 4.88 -34.91 -11.05
C GLN A 248 5.90 -35.63 -11.96
N ASN A 249 6.71 -34.90 -12.71
CA ASN A 249 7.69 -35.50 -13.62
C ASN A 249 8.82 -36.20 -12.87
N GLU A 250 9.33 -37.29 -13.41
CA GLU A 250 10.46 -38.08 -12.86
C GLU A 250 11.68 -37.18 -12.56
N SER A 251 11.99 -36.21 -13.43
CA SER A 251 13.11 -35.27 -13.28
C SER A 251 13.01 -34.38 -12.05
N ASN A 252 11.82 -34.26 -11.47
CA ASN A 252 11.54 -33.39 -10.34
C ASN A 252 11.38 -34.11 -9.00
N LYS A 253 11.38 -35.45 -9.01
CA LYS A 253 11.19 -36.29 -7.80
C LYS A 253 12.22 -36.04 -6.69
N ASN A 254 13.43 -35.64 -7.04
CA ASN A 254 14.53 -35.42 -6.08
C ASN A 254 14.69 -33.94 -5.68
N LYS A 255 13.83 -33.04 -6.18
CA LYS A 255 13.88 -31.63 -5.85
C LYS A 255 12.99 -31.30 -4.66
N THR A 256 13.47 -30.41 -3.80
CA THR A 256 12.64 -29.87 -2.73
C THR A 256 11.54 -28.95 -3.30
N ALA A 257 10.47 -28.74 -2.53
CA ALA A 257 9.40 -27.83 -2.92
C ALA A 257 9.94 -26.41 -3.23
N MET A 258 10.94 -25.96 -2.47
CA MET A 258 11.55 -24.65 -2.66
C MET A 258 12.40 -24.56 -3.94
N GLN A 259 13.14 -25.60 -4.26
CA GLN A 259 13.88 -25.67 -5.53
C GLN A 259 12.93 -25.62 -6.72
N LEU A 260 11.83 -26.37 -6.68
CA LEU A 260 10.81 -26.33 -7.73
C LEU A 260 10.14 -24.95 -7.83
N PHE A 261 9.84 -24.33 -6.68
CA PHE A 261 9.27 -23.00 -6.66
C PHE A 261 10.20 -21.97 -7.32
N ALA A 262 11.49 -21.99 -6.98
CA ALA A 262 12.46 -21.09 -7.57
C ALA A 262 12.67 -21.33 -9.07
N GLU A 263 12.74 -22.59 -9.51
CA GLU A 263 12.82 -22.95 -10.93
C GLU A 263 11.59 -22.49 -11.71
N HIS A 264 10.38 -22.78 -11.23
CA HIS A 264 9.15 -22.38 -11.89
C HIS A 264 9.03 -20.86 -11.96
N THR A 265 9.44 -20.15 -10.91
CA THR A 265 9.51 -18.68 -10.90
C THR A 265 10.48 -18.19 -11.97
N ASN A 266 11.66 -18.78 -12.06
CA ASN A 266 12.66 -18.40 -13.06
C ASN A 266 12.15 -18.63 -14.50
N TYR A 267 11.53 -19.77 -14.77
CA TYR A 267 10.92 -20.04 -16.07
C TYR A 267 9.82 -19.04 -16.40
N PHE A 268 8.94 -18.75 -15.44
CA PHE A 268 7.86 -17.80 -15.64
C PHE A 268 8.39 -16.41 -16.01
N PHE A 269 9.38 -15.90 -15.29
CA PHE A 269 9.98 -14.60 -15.58
C PHE A 269 10.70 -14.58 -16.92
N THR A 270 11.42 -15.65 -17.25
CA THR A 270 12.15 -15.78 -18.51
C THR A 270 11.19 -15.79 -19.70
N ILE A 271 10.15 -16.62 -19.64
CA ILE A 271 9.14 -16.73 -20.71
C ILE A 271 8.46 -15.38 -20.95
N LEU A 272 8.03 -14.70 -19.90
CA LEU A 272 7.42 -13.37 -20.02
C LEU A 272 8.36 -12.38 -20.70
N GLY A 273 9.63 -12.37 -20.31
CA GLY A 273 10.63 -11.48 -20.92
C GLY A 273 10.86 -11.76 -22.39
N GLU A 274 10.94 -13.04 -22.77
CA GLU A 274 11.09 -13.46 -24.18
C GLU A 274 9.83 -13.15 -25.01
N MET A 275 8.64 -13.24 -24.40
CA MET A 275 7.38 -12.87 -25.04
C MET A 275 7.23 -11.36 -25.23
N LYS A 276 7.93 -10.53 -24.47
CA LYS A 276 7.73 -9.09 -24.47
C LYS A 276 7.93 -8.47 -25.86
N LYS A 277 9.04 -8.75 -26.53
CA LYS A 277 9.41 -8.17 -27.85
C LYS A 277 8.89 -6.73 -28.03
N ASN A 278 7.78 -6.55 -28.79
CA ASN A 278 7.17 -5.26 -29.06
C ASN A 278 5.94 -4.96 -28.19
N LYS A 279 5.64 -5.79 -27.21
CA LYS A 279 4.49 -5.60 -26.32
C LYS A 279 4.69 -4.38 -25.42
N LYS A 280 3.63 -3.62 -25.24
CA LYS A 280 3.60 -2.37 -24.48
C LYS A 280 2.49 -2.42 -23.44
N GLY A 281 2.52 -1.51 -22.49
CA GLY A 281 1.51 -1.41 -21.46
C GLY A 281 2.12 -1.50 -20.08
N PHE A 282 1.31 -1.22 -19.07
CA PHE A 282 1.77 -1.11 -17.70
C PHE A 282 2.49 -2.38 -17.23
N PHE A 283 1.88 -3.54 -17.31
CA PHE A 283 2.47 -4.79 -16.81
C PHE A 283 3.76 -5.18 -17.54
N TRP A 284 3.82 -4.98 -18.86
CA TRP A 284 5.00 -5.28 -19.66
C TRP A 284 6.19 -4.41 -19.32
N ASN A 285 5.96 -3.12 -19.11
CA ASN A 285 7.03 -2.15 -18.87
C ASN A 285 7.40 -2.05 -17.38
N PHE A 286 6.45 -2.29 -16.49
CA PHE A 286 6.64 -2.12 -15.06
C PHE A 286 7.11 -3.41 -14.37
N TYR A 287 6.44 -4.54 -14.62
CA TYR A 287 6.74 -5.79 -13.95
C TYR A 287 7.59 -6.74 -14.79
N VAL A 288 7.26 -6.95 -16.06
CA VAL A 288 7.93 -7.96 -16.89
C VAL A 288 9.40 -7.62 -17.08
N ASP A 289 9.75 -6.37 -17.41
CA ASP A 289 11.16 -5.93 -17.55
C ASP A 289 11.95 -6.14 -16.27
N TYR A 290 11.32 -5.82 -15.15
CA TYR A 290 11.94 -5.95 -13.84
C TYR A 290 12.23 -7.41 -13.51
N PHE A 291 11.23 -8.29 -13.54
CA PHE A 291 11.38 -9.69 -13.19
C PHE A 291 12.21 -10.48 -14.21
N TYR A 292 12.12 -10.14 -15.49
CA TYR A 292 13.02 -10.70 -16.50
C TYR A 292 14.48 -10.38 -16.22
N THR A 293 14.78 -9.15 -15.79
CA THR A 293 16.14 -8.77 -15.40
C THR A 293 16.62 -9.59 -14.18
N ILE A 294 15.75 -9.84 -13.20
CA ILE A 294 16.05 -10.74 -12.06
C ILE A 294 16.45 -12.14 -12.55
N ALA A 295 15.69 -12.70 -13.48
CA ALA A 295 15.99 -14.02 -14.06
C ALA A 295 17.32 -14.01 -14.83
N GLN A 296 17.53 -13.03 -15.71
CA GLN A 296 18.77 -12.90 -16.49
C GLN A 296 20.03 -12.72 -15.63
N LYS A 297 19.90 -12.11 -14.46
CA LYS A 297 21.00 -11.92 -13.50
C LYS A 297 21.16 -13.08 -12.51
N ASN A 298 20.42 -14.18 -12.70
CA ASN A 298 20.40 -15.34 -11.80
C ASN A 298 20.06 -14.99 -10.34
N HIS A 299 19.18 -13.98 -10.14
CA HIS A 299 18.74 -13.54 -8.81
C HIS A 299 17.43 -14.19 -8.36
N THR A 300 16.79 -15.00 -9.19
CA THR A 300 15.46 -15.58 -8.90
C THR A 300 15.46 -16.45 -7.66
N GLU A 301 16.51 -17.28 -7.46
CA GLU A 301 16.62 -18.12 -6.27
C GLU A 301 16.70 -17.26 -5.00
N ALA A 302 17.55 -16.22 -4.99
CA ALA A 302 17.68 -15.29 -3.88
C ALA A 302 16.37 -14.57 -3.59
N LEU A 303 15.68 -14.06 -4.63
CA LEU A 303 14.34 -13.48 -4.50
C LEU A 303 13.37 -14.45 -3.83
N CYS A 304 13.28 -15.69 -4.31
CA CYS A 304 12.35 -16.68 -3.79
C CYS A 304 12.59 -16.99 -2.32
N TYR A 305 13.84 -17.19 -1.89
CA TYR A 305 14.15 -17.39 -0.48
C TYR A 305 13.88 -16.14 0.36
N TYR A 306 14.15 -14.96 -0.18
CA TYR A 306 13.87 -13.70 0.50
C TYR A 306 12.36 -13.48 0.79
N ILE A 307 11.50 -13.75 -0.17
CA ILE A 307 10.06 -13.53 0.01
C ILE A 307 9.38 -14.56 0.93
N VAL A 308 9.97 -15.75 1.11
CA VAL A 308 9.41 -16.79 1.99
C VAL A 308 10.08 -16.85 3.37
N GLN A 309 11.01 -15.95 3.68
CA GLN A 309 11.81 -15.98 4.91
C GLN A 309 10.99 -16.02 6.19
N SER A 310 9.78 -15.42 6.20
CA SER A 310 8.89 -15.42 7.36
C SER A 310 8.12 -16.72 7.58
N LYS A 311 8.22 -17.69 6.65
CA LYS A 311 7.45 -18.92 6.69
C LYS A 311 8.05 -19.98 7.60
N ASP A 312 9.39 -20.12 7.59
CA ASP A 312 10.12 -21.13 8.33
C ASP A 312 11.59 -20.72 8.52
N ASP A 313 12.17 -21.05 9.69
CA ASP A 313 13.58 -20.76 10.01
C ASP A 313 14.58 -21.43 9.06
N THR A 314 14.19 -22.51 8.36
CA THR A 314 15.06 -23.14 7.37
C THR A 314 15.39 -22.22 6.20
N TYR A 315 14.47 -21.32 5.83
CA TYR A 315 14.70 -20.32 4.79
C TYR A 315 15.66 -19.21 5.26
N ASN A 316 15.56 -18.79 6.53
CA ASN A 316 16.54 -17.87 7.12
C ASN A 316 17.95 -18.47 7.13
N LYS A 317 18.09 -19.74 7.50
CA LYS A 317 19.38 -20.44 7.43
C LYS A 317 19.96 -20.49 6.00
N TRP A 318 19.11 -20.67 4.99
CA TRP A 318 19.57 -20.60 3.61
C TRP A 318 20.10 -19.21 3.26
N LEU A 319 19.40 -18.13 3.66
CA LEU A 319 19.85 -16.75 3.46
C LEU A 319 21.23 -16.52 4.09
N GLU A 320 21.43 -16.98 5.34
CA GLU A 320 22.70 -16.88 6.07
C GLU A 320 23.83 -17.68 5.39
N THR A 321 23.54 -18.87 4.85
CA THR A 321 24.54 -19.72 4.21
C THR A 321 24.83 -19.32 2.76
N ASN A 322 24.01 -18.48 2.14
CA ASN A 322 24.15 -18.00 0.76
C ASN A 322 24.36 -16.48 0.68
N LEU A 323 25.06 -15.91 1.67
CA LEU A 323 25.33 -14.47 1.76
C LEU A 323 25.82 -13.84 0.44
N PRO A 324 26.79 -14.43 -0.32
CA PRO A 324 27.23 -13.82 -1.58
C PRO A 324 26.10 -13.67 -2.61
N LYS A 325 25.16 -14.62 -2.69
CA LYS A 325 23.99 -14.50 -3.59
C LYS A 325 23.04 -13.42 -3.12
N MET A 326 22.84 -13.31 -1.80
CA MET A 326 21.97 -12.28 -1.21
C MET A 326 22.57 -10.88 -1.34
N GLU A 327 23.87 -10.74 -1.12
CA GLU A 327 24.58 -9.49 -1.32
C GLU A 327 24.49 -9.02 -2.78
N ALA A 328 24.79 -9.90 -3.73
CA ALA A 328 24.67 -9.61 -5.16
C ALA A 328 23.23 -9.20 -5.56
N PHE A 329 22.22 -9.88 -5.03
CA PHE A 329 20.81 -9.53 -5.24
C PHE A 329 20.47 -8.18 -4.61
N SER A 330 20.86 -7.93 -3.36
CA SER A 330 20.60 -6.69 -2.63
C SER A 330 21.26 -5.49 -3.29
N GLU A 331 22.53 -5.62 -3.70
CA GLU A 331 23.24 -4.56 -4.42
C GLU A 331 22.57 -4.23 -5.76
N TRP A 332 22.17 -5.26 -6.51
CA TRP A 332 21.45 -5.08 -7.77
C TRP A 332 20.11 -4.40 -7.53
N TYR A 333 19.33 -4.86 -6.53
CA TYR A 333 18.03 -4.33 -6.18
C TYR A 333 18.11 -2.84 -5.78
N THR A 334 19.06 -2.49 -4.91
CA THR A 334 19.30 -1.10 -4.50
C THR A 334 19.64 -0.21 -5.69
N LYS A 335 20.54 -0.66 -6.57
CA LYS A 335 20.91 0.09 -7.81
C LYS A 335 19.74 0.21 -8.78
N TYR A 336 18.83 -0.77 -8.81
CA TYR A 336 17.65 -0.72 -9.65
C TYR A 336 16.63 0.29 -9.14
N LEU A 337 16.38 0.33 -7.84
CA LEU A 337 15.47 1.32 -7.21
C LEU A 337 15.90 2.77 -7.42
N HIS A 338 17.21 3.05 -7.52
CA HIS A 338 17.72 4.39 -7.77
C HIS A 338 17.59 4.84 -9.23
N LYS A 339 17.04 4.02 -10.13
CA LYS A 339 16.84 4.39 -11.54
C LYS A 339 15.46 4.98 -11.83
N PHE A 340 14.60 4.98 -10.84
CA PHE A 340 13.24 5.49 -10.89
C PHE A 340 13.03 6.57 -9.82
#